data_5d26b249e1e54008b604d5758ce4e883
#
_entry.id   5d26b249e1e54008b604d5758ce4e883
#
_cell.length_a   1.000
_cell.length_b   1.000
_cell.length_c   1.000
_cell.angle_alpha   90.00
_cell.angle_beta   90.00
_cell.angle_gamma   90.00
#
_symmetry.space_group_name_H-M   'P 1'
#
loop_
_entity.id
_entity.type
_entity.pdbx_description
1 polymer ?
#
loop_
_entity_poly.entity_id
_entity_poly.type
_entity_poly.pdbx_seq_one_letter_code
_entity_poly.pdbx_strand_id
1 'polypeptide(L)'
;DFIMGYKPSGEGFELQNGIFYKFCQKASNNQEVPYFFIIDEINRGNMSKIFGELLMLIEKDYRGKKLTLAYNGLPFSVPKNVYIIGMMNTADRSLALIDYALRRRFSFFAMEPGFSSDGFWQYLDSFNDDTFYALIEKIKDLNFEIAKDPSLGSGFCIGHSYFCGQDECTDEWMQSVVEYDILPMLEEYWFDEPAKIQKWQNILRGVF
;
A
#
# COMPACT_ATOMS: atom_id res chain seq x y z
N ASP A 1 12.36 -3.38 -17.09
CA ASP A 1 11.39 -4.20 -17.85
C ASP A 1 10.74 -5.23 -16.95
N PHE A 2 9.42 -5.39 -17.11
CA PHE A 2 8.65 -6.30 -16.25
C PHE A 2 8.71 -7.73 -16.76
N ILE A 3 8.44 -7.92 -18.04
CA ILE A 3 8.44 -9.25 -18.68
C ILE A 3 9.74 -9.45 -19.46
N MET A 4 9.94 -8.68 -20.50
CA MET A 4 11.13 -8.65 -21.34
C MET A 4 11.36 -7.25 -21.87
N GLY A 5 12.59 -6.92 -22.23
CA GLY A 5 12.90 -5.64 -22.88
C GLY A 5 14.28 -5.64 -23.51
N TYR A 6 14.44 -4.80 -24.52
CA TYR A 6 15.73 -4.58 -25.15
C TYR A 6 16.59 -3.63 -24.30
N LYS A 7 17.81 -4.08 -23.99
CA LYS A 7 18.80 -3.26 -23.28
C LYS A 7 20.04 -3.06 -24.14
N PRO A 8 20.70 -1.91 -24.02
CA PRO A 8 21.98 -1.67 -24.71
C PRO A 8 23.00 -2.74 -24.32
N SER A 9 23.66 -3.34 -25.32
CA SER A 9 24.71 -4.34 -25.14
C SER A 9 25.75 -4.17 -26.26
N GLY A 10 26.97 -3.80 -25.92
CA GLY A 10 28.05 -3.62 -26.89
C GLY A 10 27.65 -2.67 -28.04
N GLU A 11 27.60 -3.18 -29.28
CA GLU A 11 27.28 -2.43 -30.50
C GLU A 11 25.77 -2.37 -30.81
N GLY A 12 24.88 -2.87 -29.95
CA GLY A 12 23.45 -2.98 -30.27
C GLY A 12 22.53 -3.08 -29.07
N PHE A 13 21.44 -3.81 -29.26
CA PHE A 13 20.44 -4.09 -28.23
C PHE A 13 20.25 -5.60 -28.09
N GLU A 14 20.19 -6.06 -26.85
CA GLU A 14 19.92 -7.46 -26.51
C GLU A 14 18.57 -7.56 -25.78
N LEU A 15 17.77 -8.56 -26.15
CA LEU A 15 16.53 -8.85 -25.44
C LEU A 15 16.82 -9.55 -24.11
N GLN A 16 16.46 -8.90 -23.01
CA GLN A 16 16.68 -9.42 -21.68
C GLN A 16 15.38 -9.77 -20.95
N ASN A 17 15.42 -10.84 -20.17
CA ASN A 17 14.31 -11.25 -19.31
C ASN A 17 14.11 -10.25 -18.18
N GLY A 18 12.87 -9.80 -17.99
CA GLY A 18 12.47 -8.88 -16.93
C GLY A 18 12.31 -9.59 -15.58
N ILE A 19 11.98 -8.78 -14.55
CA ILE A 19 11.92 -9.24 -13.16
C ILE A 19 10.83 -10.30 -12.96
N PHE A 20 9.63 -10.08 -13.49
CA PHE A 20 8.51 -11.02 -13.33
C PHE A 20 8.75 -12.33 -14.10
N TYR A 21 9.36 -12.27 -15.29
CA TYR A 21 9.75 -13.46 -16.04
C TYR A 21 10.72 -14.34 -15.23
N LYS A 22 11.81 -13.74 -14.71
CA LYS A 22 12.81 -14.46 -13.91
C LYS A 22 12.19 -15.03 -12.62
N PHE A 23 11.28 -14.30 -12.00
CA PHE A 23 10.57 -14.75 -10.81
C PHE A 23 9.70 -16.00 -11.11
N CYS A 24 8.94 -15.98 -12.20
CA CYS A 24 8.14 -17.12 -12.62
C CYS A 24 9.00 -18.34 -12.98
N GLN A 25 10.17 -18.14 -13.61
CA GLN A 25 11.11 -19.24 -13.85
C GLN A 25 11.61 -19.87 -12.55
N LYS A 26 11.99 -19.02 -11.55
CA LYS A 26 12.40 -19.53 -10.25
C LYS A 26 11.30 -20.31 -9.54
N ALA A 27 10.07 -19.83 -9.58
CA ALA A 27 8.92 -20.52 -9.00
C ALA A 27 8.59 -21.84 -9.70
N SER A 28 8.78 -21.90 -11.02
CA SER A 28 8.58 -23.15 -11.81
C SER A 28 9.53 -24.27 -11.42
N ASN A 29 10.75 -23.91 -10.97
CA ASN A 29 11.76 -24.88 -10.56
C ASN A 29 11.51 -25.48 -9.16
N ASN A 30 10.60 -24.89 -8.37
CA ASN A 30 10.26 -25.35 -7.03
C ASN A 30 8.75 -25.17 -6.78
N GLN A 31 7.95 -26.05 -7.35
CA GLN A 31 6.49 -25.92 -7.38
C GLN A 31 5.81 -26.17 -6.04
N GLU A 32 6.47 -26.83 -5.09
CA GLU A 32 5.94 -27.16 -3.77
C GLU A 32 6.01 -25.97 -2.80
N VAL A 33 6.79 -24.92 -3.13
CA VAL A 33 6.94 -23.73 -2.28
C VAL A 33 6.14 -22.57 -2.85
N PRO A 34 5.35 -21.85 -2.03
CA PRO A 34 4.66 -20.63 -2.46
C PRO A 34 5.66 -19.49 -2.72
N TYR A 35 5.44 -18.76 -3.81
CA TYR A 35 6.22 -17.59 -4.21
C TYR A 35 5.32 -16.37 -4.23
N PHE A 36 5.69 -15.33 -3.49
CA PHE A 36 4.92 -14.07 -3.39
C PHE A 36 5.63 -12.97 -4.18
N PHE A 37 4.96 -12.44 -5.19
CA PHE A 37 5.41 -11.30 -5.98
C PHE A 37 4.66 -10.05 -5.51
N ILE A 38 5.36 -9.17 -4.82
CA ILE A 38 4.77 -7.97 -4.23
C ILE A 38 4.99 -6.79 -5.20
N ILE A 39 3.92 -6.08 -5.51
CA ILE A 39 3.93 -4.86 -6.33
C ILE A 39 3.46 -3.73 -5.43
N ASP A 40 4.40 -2.90 -5.01
CA ASP A 40 4.09 -1.69 -4.27
C ASP A 40 3.57 -0.61 -5.23
N GLU A 41 2.62 0.19 -4.76
CA GLU A 41 2.00 1.27 -5.55
C GLU A 41 1.45 0.78 -6.91
N ILE A 42 0.75 -0.35 -6.90
CA ILE A 42 0.25 -1.00 -8.14
C ILE A 42 -0.61 -0.06 -9.01
N ASN A 43 -1.23 0.96 -8.42
CA ASN A 43 -2.05 1.97 -9.09
C ASN A 43 -1.25 3.10 -9.76
N ARG A 44 0.07 3.22 -9.52
CA ARG A 44 0.93 4.23 -10.19
C ARG A 44 1.26 3.86 -11.63
N GLY A 45 1.13 2.60 -12.01
CA GLY A 45 1.41 2.12 -13.36
C GLY A 45 0.16 1.69 -14.11
N ASN A 46 0.19 1.81 -15.44
CA ASN A 46 -0.83 1.15 -16.27
C ASN A 46 -0.54 -0.35 -16.32
N MET A 47 -1.09 -1.09 -15.35
CA MET A 47 -0.80 -2.51 -15.18
C MET A 47 -1.28 -3.36 -16.35
N SER A 48 -2.36 -2.96 -17.04
CA SER A 48 -2.80 -3.65 -18.27
C SER A 48 -1.74 -3.56 -19.37
N LYS A 49 -1.03 -2.42 -19.48
CA LYS A 49 0.10 -2.30 -20.40
C LYS A 49 1.34 -3.03 -19.92
N ILE A 50 1.60 -3.02 -18.61
CA ILE A 50 2.77 -3.67 -17.99
C ILE A 50 2.69 -5.19 -18.11
N PHE A 51 1.53 -5.78 -17.80
CA PHE A 51 1.29 -7.22 -17.98
C PHE A 51 1.06 -7.58 -19.44
N GLY A 52 0.49 -6.67 -20.24
CA GLY A 52 0.24 -6.90 -21.65
C GLY A 52 -0.49 -8.22 -21.90
N GLU A 53 0.08 -9.03 -22.79
CA GLU A 53 -0.45 -10.37 -23.14
C GLU A 53 -0.51 -11.35 -21.96
N LEU A 54 0.28 -11.12 -20.90
CA LEU A 54 0.29 -12.00 -19.72
C LEU A 54 -0.87 -11.71 -18.75
N LEU A 55 -1.65 -10.65 -18.99
CA LEU A 55 -2.75 -10.28 -18.10
C LEU A 55 -3.76 -11.43 -17.91
N MET A 56 -3.95 -12.26 -18.93
CA MET A 56 -4.78 -13.45 -18.85
C MET A 56 -4.18 -14.54 -17.95
N LEU A 57 -2.84 -14.70 -17.96
CA LEU A 57 -2.16 -15.76 -17.23
C LEU A 57 -2.13 -15.54 -15.70
N ILE A 58 -2.44 -14.33 -15.22
CA ILE A 58 -2.56 -14.08 -13.80
C ILE A 58 -3.91 -14.52 -13.22
N GLU A 59 -4.91 -14.81 -14.06
CA GLU A 59 -6.19 -15.36 -13.62
C GLU A 59 -6.02 -16.79 -13.10
N LYS A 60 -6.81 -17.16 -12.08
CA LYS A 60 -6.75 -18.45 -11.40
C LYS A 60 -6.85 -19.63 -12.38
N ASP A 61 -7.78 -19.52 -13.34
CA ASP A 61 -8.09 -20.61 -14.29
C ASP A 61 -7.06 -20.77 -15.42
N TYR A 62 -6.18 -19.77 -15.57
CA TYR A 62 -5.12 -19.75 -16.58
C TYR A 62 -3.73 -19.99 -16.00
N ARG A 63 -3.59 -20.09 -14.68
CA ARG A 63 -2.31 -20.43 -14.03
C ARG A 63 -1.77 -21.76 -14.52
N GLY A 64 -0.50 -21.78 -14.90
CA GLY A 64 0.18 -22.93 -15.48
C GLY A 64 -0.10 -23.19 -16.97
N LYS A 65 -1.07 -22.49 -17.58
CA LYS A 65 -1.26 -22.55 -19.04
C LYS A 65 -0.14 -21.77 -19.74
N LYS A 66 0.27 -22.25 -20.90
CA LYS A 66 1.34 -21.64 -21.71
C LYS A 66 0.75 -20.67 -22.74
N LEU A 67 1.40 -19.54 -22.90
CA LEU A 67 1.17 -18.57 -23.96
C LEU A 67 2.51 -18.27 -24.64
N THR A 68 2.50 -18.12 -25.97
CA THR A 68 3.70 -17.76 -26.73
C THR A 68 3.93 -16.25 -26.61
N LEU A 69 5.10 -15.85 -26.09
CA LEU A 69 5.46 -14.45 -25.94
C LEU A 69 5.75 -13.80 -27.29
N ALA A 70 5.19 -12.61 -27.52
CA ALA A 70 5.41 -11.85 -28.75
C ALA A 70 6.87 -11.40 -28.92
N TYR A 71 7.61 -11.21 -27.81
CA TYR A 71 9.00 -10.73 -27.84
C TYR A 71 10.00 -11.75 -28.41
N ASN A 72 9.85 -13.03 -28.13
CA ASN A 72 10.84 -14.06 -28.47
C ASN A 72 10.25 -15.35 -29.08
N GLY A 73 8.92 -15.42 -29.22
CA GLY A 73 8.23 -16.59 -29.74
C GLY A 73 8.28 -17.83 -28.82
N LEU A 74 8.77 -17.70 -27.58
CA LEU A 74 8.89 -18.80 -26.65
C LEU A 74 7.65 -18.96 -25.76
N PRO A 75 7.30 -20.19 -25.36
CA PRO A 75 6.20 -20.42 -24.46
C PRO A 75 6.54 -19.96 -23.03
N PHE A 76 5.61 -19.22 -22.42
CA PHE A 76 5.69 -18.76 -21.05
C PHE A 76 4.42 -19.10 -20.29
N SER A 77 4.52 -19.35 -18.99
CA SER A 77 3.39 -19.55 -18.09
C SER A 77 3.65 -18.90 -16.74
N VAL A 78 2.59 -18.47 -16.08
CA VAL A 78 2.65 -18.07 -14.66
C VAL A 78 2.35 -19.31 -13.82
N PRO A 79 3.30 -19.81 -13.01
CA PRO A 79 3.12 -21.02 -12.20
C PRO A 79 1.98 -20.89 -11.18
N LYS A 80 1.38 -22.03 -10.80
CA LYS A 80 0.26 -22.05 -9.84
C LYS A 80 0.67 -21.63 -8.44
N ASN A 81 1.93 -21.82 -8.06
CA ASN A 81 2.50 -21.45 -6.78
C ASN A 81 2.96 -19.98 -6.69
N VAL A 82 2.71 -19.17 -7.74
CA VAL A 82 2.98 -17.73 -7.73
C VAL A 82 1.74 -16.98 -7.24
N TYR A 83 1.90 -16.20 -6.20
CA TYR A 83 0.88 -15.28 -5.66
C TYR A 83 1.32 -13.85 -5.93
N ILE A 84 0.41 -13.03 -6.45
CA ILE A 84 0.68 -11.62 -6.72
C ILE A 84 -0.08 -10.79 -5.69
N ILE A 85 0.64 -9.95 -4.96
CA ILE A 85 0.10 -9.03 -3.96
C ILE A 85 0.36 -7.61 -4.46
N GLY A 86 -0.71 -6.86 -4.72
CA GLY A 86 -0.63 -5.45 -5.06
C GLY A 86 -0.96 -4.59 -3.84
N MET A 87 -0.09 -3.64 -3.51
CA MET A 87 -0.36 -2.63 -2.49
C MET A 87 -0.66 -1.31 -3.19
N MET A 88 -1.61 -0.54 -2.64
CA MET A 88 -1.95 0.77 -3.16
C MET A 88 -2.34 1.72 -2.04
N ASN A 89 -1.93 2.98 -2.17
CA ASN A 89 -2.43 4.05 -1.35
C ASN A 89 -3.66 4.68 -2.02
N THR A 90 -4.82 4.57 -1.36
CA THR A 90 -6.10 5.08 -1.89
C THR A 90 -6.30 6.57 -1.59
N ALA A 91 -5.48 7.18 -0.71
CA ALA A 91 -5.52 8.61 -0.43
C ALA A 91 -4.96 9.45 -1.59
N ASP A 92 -4.06 8.89 -2.41
CA ASP A 92 -3.50 9.61 -3.55
C ASP A 92 -4.50 9.67 -4.72
N ARG A 93 -5.23 10.78 -4.79
CA ARG A 93 -6.24 11.05 -5.84
C ARG A 93 -5.66 11.34 -7.21
N SER A 94 -4.36 11.63 -7.29
CA SER A 94 -3.67 11.87 -8.56
C SER A 94 -3.45 10.59 -9.35
N LEU A 95 -3.62 9.44 -8.71
CA LEU A 95 -3.37 8.14 -9.30
C LEU A 95 -4.60 7.61 -10.05
N ALA A 96 -4.33 6.92 -11.14
CA ALA A 96 -5.36 6.29 -11.94
C ALA A 96 -6.13 5.24 -11.11
N LEU A 97 -7.45 5.22 -11.27
CA LEU A 97 -8.25 4.10 -10.80
C LEU A 97 -7.74 2.81 -11.43
N ILE A 98 -7.66 1.75 -10.63
CA ILE A 98 -7.29 0.44 -11.16
C ILE A 98 -8.23 0.11 -12.33
N ASP A 99 -7.61 -0.21 -13.46
CA ASP A 99 -8.29 -0.65 -14.68
C ASP A 99 -9.29 -1.79 -14.37
N TYR A 100 -10.46 -1.71 -14.98
CA TYR A 100 -11.52 -2.71 -14.81
C TYR A 100 -11.07 -4.14 -15.14
N ALA A 101 -10.15 -4.29 -16.10
CA ALA A 101 -9.57 -5.58 -16.47
C ALA A 101 -8.77 -6.21 -15.31
N LEU A 102 -8.02 -5.39 -14.55
CA LEU A 102 -7.31 -5.83 -13.35
C LEU A 102 -8.26 -6.06 -12.18
N ARG A 103 -9.27 -5.21 -12.04
CA ARG A 103 -10.22 -5.30 -10.92
C ARG A 103 -10.92 -6.65 -10.83
N ARG A 104 -11.13 -7.32 -11.96
CA ARG A 104 -11.72 -8.67 -12.01
C ARG A 104 -10.74 -9.79 -11.64
N ARG A 105 -9.43 -9.51 -11.63
CA ARG A 105 -8.37 -10.50 -11.44
C ARG A 105 -7.79 -10.51 -10.03
N PHE A 106 -8.12 -9.50 -9.24
CA PHE A 106 -7.67 -9.37 -7.85
C PHE A 106 -8.85 -9.37 -6.89
N SER A 107 -8.63 -9.97 -5.72
CA SER A 107 -9.49 -9.75 -4.56
C SER A 107 -8.97 -8.52 -3.82
N PHE A 108 -9.87 -7.62 -3.44
CA PHE A 108 -9.51 -6.39 -2.75
C PHE A 108 -9.74 -6.54 -1.26
N PHE A 109 -8.76 -6.12 -0.51
CA PHE A 109 -8.80 -6.07 0.94
C PHE A 109 -8.44 -4.65 1.39
N ALA A 110 -9.35 -3.98 2.10
CA ALA A 110 -9.09 -2.68 2.69
C ALA A 110 -8.39 -2.87 4.04
N MET A 111 -7.24 -2.23 4.21
CA MET A 111 -6.54 -2.19 5.49
C MET A 111 -6.95 -0.90 6.20
N GLU A 112 -7.59 -1.05 7.35
CA GLU A 112 -7.92 0.06 8.22
C GLU A 112 -6.77 0.34 9.20
N PRO A 113 -6.69 1.56 9.78
CA PRO A 113 -5.76 1.85 10.87
C PRO A 113 -5.90 0.85 12.01
N GLY A 114 -4.80 0.23 12.42
CA GLY A 114 -4.80 -0.90 13.37
C GLY A 114 -4.99 -0.54 14.84
N PHE A 115 -5.58 0.62 15.17
CA PHE A 115 -5.81 1.06 16.54
C PHE A 115 -6.69 0.11 17.39
N SER A 116 -7.49 -0.74 16.74
CA SER A 116 -8.34 -1.73 17.42
C SER A 116 -7.75 -3.14 17.42
N SER A 117 -6.52 -3.33 16.93
CA SER A 117 -5.87 -4.64 16.91
C SER A 117 -5.31 -5.00 18.29
N ASP A 118 -5.35 -6.29 18.62
CA ASP A 118 -4.78 -6.80 19.89
C ASP A 118 -3.30 -6.43 20.03
N GLY A 119 -2.54 -6.47 18.92
CA GLY A 119 -1.12 -6.11 18.92
C GLY A 119 -0.87 -4.64 19.26
N PHE A 120 -1.70 -3.72 18.75
CA PHE A 120 -1.58 -2.32 19.09
C PHE A 120 -2.00 -2.05 20.54
N TRP A 121 -3.04 -2.71 21.05
CA TRP A 121 -3.45 -2.60 22.44
C TRP A 121 -2.37 -3.11 23.39
N GLN A 122 -1.75 -4.27 23.12
CA GLN A 122 -0.64 -4.79 23.91
C GLN A 122 0.57 -3.83 23.90
N TYR A 123 0.85 -3.20 22.75
CA TYR A 123 1.90 -2.20 22.64
C TYR A 123 1.58 -0.96 23.46
N LEU A 124 0.37 -0.43 23.36
CA LEU A 124 -0.09 0.74 24.12
C LEU A 124 -0.05 0.47 25.64
N ASP A 125 -0.58 -0.69 26.06
CA ASP A 125 -0.60 -1.13 27.46
C ASP A 125 0.81 -1.27 28.06
N SER A 126 1.81 -1.60 27.24
CA SER A 126 3.19 -1.79 27.70
C SER A 126 3.82 -0.52 28.27
N PHE A 127 3.36 0.66 27.84
CA PHE A 127 3.82 1.95 28.36
C PHE A 127 3.09 2.38 29.63
N ASN A 128 1.84 1.94 29.84
CA ASN A 128 1.00 2.32 30.96
C ASN A 128 0.94 3.85 31.17
N ASP A 129 0.74 4.59 30.10
CA ASP A 129 0.79 6.05 30.03
C ASP A 129 -0.60 6.62 29.68
N ASP A 130 -1.20 7.36 30.62
CA ASP A 130 -2.55 7.92 30.48
C ASP A 130 -2.63 8.98 29.37
N THR A 131 -1.55 9.75 29.14
CA THR A 131 -1.48 10.77 28.09
C THR A 131 -1.50 10.11 26.72
N PHE A 132 -0.77 9.00 26.57
CA PHE A 132 -0.75 8.25 25.33
C PHE A 132 -2.12 7.63 25.03
N TYR A 133 -2.78 7.05 26.03
CA TYR A 133 -4.17 6.57 25.86
C TYR A 133 -5.11 7.68 25.43
N ALA A 134 -5.04 8.85 26.09
CA ALA A 134 -5.87 9.99 25.74
C ALA A 134 -5.61 10.50 24.32
N LEU A 135 -4.33 10.55 23.88
CA LEU A 135 -3.96 10.94 22.53
C LEU A 135 -4.55 9.97 21.49
N ILE A 136 -4.40 8.65 21.70
CA ILE A 136 -4.92 7.64 20.75
C ILE A 136 -6.44 7.73 20.63
N GLU A 137 -7.16 7.97 21.72
CA GLU A 137 -8.63 8.17 21.64
C GLU A 137 -8.97 9.44 20.82
N LYS A 138 -8.21 10.54 20.96
CA LYS A 138 -8.41 11.73 20.12
C LYS A 138 -8.10 11.47 18.64
N ILE A 139 -7.09 10.68 18.35
CA ILE A 139 -6.79 10.28 16.95
C ILE A 139 -7.91 9.39 16.38
N LYS A 140 -8.51 8.52 17.16
CA LYS A 140 -9.67 7.72 16.73
C LYS A 140 -10.89 8.61 16.47
N ASP A 141 -11.14 9.61 17.31
CA ASP A 141 -12.18 10.60 17.09
C ASP A 141 -11.94 11.42 15.81
N LEU A 142 -10.68 11.84 15.58
CA LEU A 142 -10.24 12.51 14.36
C LEU A 142 -10.49 11.64 13.11
N ASN A 143 -10.09 10.38 13.16
CA ASN A 143 -10.31 9.43 12.07
C ASN A 143 -11.79 9.23 11.75
N PHE A 144 -12.64 9.25 12.77
CA PHE A 144 -14.09 9.20 12.57
C PHE A 144 -14.62 10.43 11.82
N GLU A 145 -14.09 11.63 12.13
CA GLU A 145 -14.44 12.85 11.40
C GLU A 145 -13.91 12.82 9.96
N ILE A 146 -12.64 12.40 9.76
CA ILE A 146 -12.03 12.24 8.43
C ILE A 146 -12.81 11.24 7.56
N ALA A 147 -13.16 10.09 8.12
CA ALA A 147 -13.88 9.05 7.36
C ALA A 147 -15.26 9.50 6.89
N LYS A 148 -15.93 10.41 7.63
CA LYS A 148 -17.23 10.99 7.28
C LYS A 148 -17.17 12.20 6.37
N ASP A 149 -15.99 12.76 6.20
CA ASP A 149 -15.80 13.95 5.36
C ASP A 149 -15.97 13.55 3.87
N PRO A 150 -16.94 14.20 3.15
CA PRO A 150 -17.21 13.87 1.74
C PRO A 150 -16.00 14.13 0.83
N SER A 151 -15.11 15.03 1.25
CA SER A 151 -13.91 15.40 0.50
C SER A 151 -12.75 14.44 0.76
N LEU A 152 -12.74 13.67 1.83
CA LEU A 152 -11.64 12.79 2.25
C LEU A 152 -12.05 11.30 2.19
N GLY A 153 -12.77 10.82 3.19
CA GLY A 153 -13.16 9.42 3.32
C GLY A 153 -12.12 8.57 4.08
N SER A 154 -12.41 7.27 4.23
CA SER A 154 -11.61 6.35 5.04
C SER A 154 -10.16 6.17 4.59
N GLY A 155 -9.86 6.43 3.31
CA GLY A 155 -8.50 6.34 2.79
C GLY A 155 -7.53 7.39 3.37
N PHE A 156 -8.06 8.47 3.96
CA PHE A 156 -7.29 9.56 4.56
C PHE A 156 -7.12 9.42 6.08
N CYS A 157 -7.65 8.36 6.70
CA CYS A 157 -7.51 8.14 8.13
C CYS A 157 -6.05 8.02 8.55
N ILE A 158 -5.72 8.64 9.68
CA ILE A 158 -4.38 8.60 10.29
C ILE A 158 -4.06 7.16 10.67
N GLY A 159 -2.91 6.65 10.23
CA GLY A 159 -2.45 5.31 10.52
C GLY A 159 -1.88 5.18 11.94
N HIS A 160 -2.04 3.99 12.53
CA HIS A 160 -1.44 3.70 13.85
C HIS A 160 0.09 3.67 13.82
N SER A 161 0.70 3.53 12.64
CA SER A 161 2.16 3.48 12.47
C SER A 161 2.90 4.73 12.93
N TYR A 162 2.24 5.90 12.95
CA TYR A 162 2.80 7.13 13.53
C TYR A 162 3.09 7.00 15.03
N PHE A 163 2.39 6.11 15.71
CA PHE A 163 2.42 5.91 17.15
C PHE A 163 3.09 4.59 17.55
N CYS A 164 3.87 3.98 16.66
CA CYS A 164 4.53 2.68 16.89
C CYS A 164 6.04 2.80 16.78
N GLY A 165 6.75 1.75 17.28
CA GLY A 165 8.18 1.58 17.07
C GLY A 165 9.07 2.36 18.03
N GLN A 166 8.53 2.86 19.12
CA GLN A 166 9.29 3.51 20.19
C GLN A 166 9.55 2.53 21.34
N ASP A 167 10.71 2.64 21.96
CA ASP A 167 11.06 1.91 23.17
C ASP A 167 10.58 2.63 24.44
N GLU A 168 10.45 3.97 24.36
CA GLU A 168 9.95 4.84 25.43
C GLU A 168 8.88 5.79 24.90
N CYS A 169 7.79 5.95 25.66
CA CYS A 169 6.75 6.89 25.36
C CYS A 169 6.96 8.15 26.20
N THR A 170 7.35 9.27 25.57
CA THR A 170 7.54 10.56 26.24
C THR A 170 6.59 11.61 25.68
N ASP A 171 6.23 12.59 26.52
CA ASP A 171 5.38 13.71 26.08
C ASP A 171 6.01 14.47 24.91
N GLU A 172 7.34 14.66 24.93
CA GLU A 172 8.07 15.33 23.84
C GLU A 172 7.95 14.58 22.52
N TRP A 173 8.05 13.24 22.55
CA TRP A 173 7.86 12.44 21.35
C TRP A 173 6.42 12.53 20.84
N MET A 174 5.43 12.35 21.70
CA MET A 174 4.01 12.43 21.32
C MET A 174 3.66 13.81 20.75
N GLN A 175 4.15 14.88 21.38
CA GLN A 175 4.02 16.26 20.90
C GLN A 175 4.68 16.42 19.51
N SER A 176 5.87 15.83 19.29
CA SER A 176 6.55 15.91 18.00
C SER A 176 5.76 15.25 16.88
N VAL A 177 5.16 14.07 17.15
CA VAL A 177 4.27 13.39 16.18
C VAL A 177 3.06 14.26 15.85
N VAL A 178 2.43 14.85 16.87
CA VAL A 178 1.28 15.75 16.66
C VAL A 178 1.68 16.96 15.83
N GLU A 179 2.75 17.69 16.23
CA GLU A 179 3.12 18.98 15.63
C GLU A 179 3.72 18.84 14.23
N TYR A 180 4.51 17.80 13.98
CA TYR A 180 5.29 17.69 12.75
C TYR A 180 4.75 16.68 11.74
N ASP A 181 3.92 15.74 12.18
CA ASP A 181 3.34 14.76 11.27
C ASP A 181 1.82 14.97 11.09
N ILE A 182 1.07 15.08 12.21
CA ILE A 182 -0.41 15.07 12.13
C ILE A 182 -0.96 16.45 11.73
N LEU A 183 -0.57 17.52 12.42
CA LEU A 183 -1.13 18.85 12.15
C LEU A 183 -0.85 19.37 10.74
N PRO A 184 0.36 19.23 10.16
CA PRO A 184 0.60 19.59 8.77
C PRO A 184 -0.28 18.82 7.79
N MET A 185 -0.54 17.54 8.06
CA MET A 185 -1.43 16.71 7.24
C MET A 185 -2.88 17.22 7.29
N LEU A 186 -3.37 17.67 8.47
CA LEU A 186 -4.70 18.26 8.60
C LEU A 186 -4.80 19.60 7.87
N GLU A 187 -3.73 20.39 7.81
CA GLU A 187 -3.68 21.63 7.03
C GLU A 187 -3.82 21.37 5.52
N GLU A 188 -3.27 20.26 5.01
CA GLU A 188 -3.48 19.83 3.63
C GLU A 188 -4.92 19.30 3.40
N TYR A 189 -5.45 18.53 4.35
CA TYR A 189 -6.78 17.93 4.22
C TYR A 189 -7.90 18.96 4.19
N TRP A 190 -7.80 19.98 5.03
CA TRP A 190 -8.83 21.01 5.25
C TRP A 190 -8.33 22.42 4.96
N PHE A 191 -7.48 22.55 3.90
CA PHE A 191 -6.85 23.83 3.54
C PHE A 191 -7.86 25.00 3.40
N ASP A 192 -9.11 24.72 3.05
CA ASP A 192 -10.21 25.67 2.89
C ASP A 192 -11.15 25.73 4.11
N GLU A 193 -10.86 24.95 5.19
CA GLU A 193 -11.65 24.90 6.42
C GLU A 193 -10.82 25.28 7.67
N PRO A 194 -10.30 26.52 7.79
CA PRO A 194 -9.37 26.90 8.87
C PRO A 194 -9.94 26.75 10.27
N ALA A 195 -11.26 26.90 10.44
CA ALA A 195 -11.93 26.69 11.72
C ALA A 195 -11.86 25.22 12.19
N LYS A 196 -11.92 24.28 11.26
CA LYS A 196 -11.83 22.85 11.54
C LYS A 196 -10.40 22.46 11.91
N ILE A 197 -9.41 23.01 11.20
CA ILE A 197 -7.99 22.86 11.54
C ILE A 197 -7.75 23.36 12.96
N GLN A 198 -8.17 24.61 13.27
CA GLN A 198 -7.97 25.21 14.59
C GLN A 198 -8.65 24.41 15.72
N LYS A 199 -9.84 23.87 15.47
CA LYS A 199 -10.53 22.98 16.41
C LYS A 199 -9.64 21.77 16.75
N TRP A 200 -9.09 21.07 15.74
CA TRP A 200 -8.30 19.87 15.96
C TRP A 200 -6.91 20.17 16.53
N GLN A 201 -6.28 21.29 16.15
CA GLN A 201 -5.06 21.79 16.79
C GLN A 201 -5.26 21.96 18.30
N ASN A 202 -6.35 22.61 18.71
CA ASN A 202 -6.64 22.82 20.13
C ASN A 202 -6.93 21.49 20.86
N ILE A 203 -7.66 20.56 20.24
CA ILE A 203 -7.98 19.26 20.83
C ILE A 203 -6.72 18.44 21.05
N LEU A 204 -5.86 18.32 20.02
CA LEU A 204 -4.66 17.47 20.08
C LEU A 204 -3.60 18.06 21.01
N ARG A 205 -3.38 19.39 20.98
CA ARG A 205 -2.47 20.06 21.92
C ARG A 205 -2.95 20.05 23.36
N GLY A 206 -4.26 20.01 23.57
CA GLY A 206 -4.88 19.97 24.89
C GLY A 206 -4.78 18.60 25.59
N VAL A 207 -4.13 17.62 24.99
CA VAL A 207 -3.88 16.30 25.60
C VAL A 207 -2.68 16.36 26.56
N PHE A 208 -1.75 17.28 26.32
CA PHE A 208 -0.48 17.45 27.04
C PHE A 208 -0.52 18.49 28.14
#